data_f707c7a89db63620ac575a201d9ac425
#
_entry.id   f707c7a89db63620ac575a201d9ac425
#
_cell.length_a   1.000
_cell.length_b   1.000
_cell.length_c   1.000
_cell.angle_alpha   90.00
_cell.angle_beta   90.00
_cell.angle_gamma   90.00
#
_symmetry.space_group_name_H-M   'P 1'
#
loop_
_entity.id
_entity.type
_entity.pdbx_description
1 polymer ?
#
loop_
_entity_poly.entity_id
_entity_poly.type
_entity_poly.pdbx_seq_one_letter_code
_entity_poly.pdbx_strand_id
1 'polypeptide(L)'
;MTVESQIHAAVIALVAPGAHVDQVRRFRKSPLPFPAKLVLVTANGPVACVAKASTELGRLHHEADVLRALEDLNFAAPKVMAGPHVVRTSTGQVEVLVMSELPGEALPWIGVTDVGTADRTCRLLFGALDRLHALTPQMAAHAVAATVPTRSLDDELSAVVARTSPWAETRVFNEGVEVLRRSIPRHQLPLVFSNGDYNPLNVLADEGGITGWVDFEHACFEDPYIGLPKFQFWSEDSGWSLAAQVGLVERFLFRRHLSPTAFMVRVALRGLTHLHDASPDEPPMVMLRDIERAVDVLRRDD
;
A
#
# COMPACT_ATOMS: atom_id res chain seq x y z
N MET A 1 5.21 -28.10 18.67
CA MET A 1 5.75 -26.86 18.04
C MET A 1 4.58 -26.04 17.52
N THR A 2 4.56 -24.76 17.79
CA THR A 2 3.55 -23.84 17.24
C THR A 2 3.84 -23.56 15.75
N VAL A 3 2.83 -23.08 15.00
CA VAL A 3 3.01 -22.65 13.59
C VAL A 3 4.12 -21.60 13.50
N GLU A 4 4.14 -20.64 14.42
CA GLU A 4 5.19 -19.61 14.48
C GLU A 4 6.59 -20.21 14.63
N SER A 5 6.78 -21.16 15.57
CA SER A 5 8.08 -21.81 15.75
C SER A 5 8.52 -22.63 14.55
N GLN A 6 7.57 -23.20 13.79
CA GLN A 6 7.86 -23.92 12.54
C GLN A 6 8.30 -22.96 11.43
N ILE A 7 7.66 -21.78 11.34
CA ILE A 7 8.07 -20.74 10.39
C ILE A 7 9.45 -20.17 10.78
N HIS A 8 9.72 -19.91 12.06
CA HIS A 8 11.04 -19.46 12.51
C HIS A 8 12.13 -20.49 12.15
N ALA A 9 11.88 -21.78 12.36
CA ALA A 9 12.81 -22.83 11.98
C ALA A 9 13.09 -22.84 10.46
N ALA A 10 12.07 -22.61 9.65
CA ALA A 10 12.22 -22.48 8.20
C ALA A 10 13.04 -21.25 7.81
N VAL A 11 12.76 -20.09 8.41
CA VAL A 11 13.54 -18.86 8.18
C VAL A 11 15.02 -19.06 8.52
N ILE A 12 15.32 -19.70 9.66
CA ILE A 12 16.69 -20.03 10.05
C ILE A 12 17.34 -20.92 8.99
N ALA A 13 16.67 -21.99 8.58
CA ALA A 13 17.21 -22.93 7.60
C ALA A 13 17.51 -22.26 6.24
N LEU A 14 16.71 -21.28 5.84
CA LEU A 14 16.80 -20.60 4.55
C LEU A 14 17.85 -19.47 4.54
N VAL A 15 17.99 -18.72 5.64
CA VAL A 15 18.78 -17.49 5.67
C VAL A 15 20.10 -17.69 6.44
N ALA A 16 20.07 -18.41 7.55
CA ALA A 16 21.21 -18.53 8.44
C ALA A 16 21.23 -19.92 9.13
N PRO A 17 21.56 -21.01 8.41
CA PRO A 17 21.58 -22.33 8.99
C PRO A 17 22.47 -22.41 10.24
N GLY A 18 21.94 -22.98 11.32
CA GLY A 18 22.61 -23.07 12.63
C GLY A 18 22.45 -21.85 13.54
N ALA A 19 21.77 -20.81 13.09
CA ALA A 19 21.42 -19.67 13.94
C ALA A 19 20.27 -20.00 14.91
N HIS A 20 20.00 -19.06 15.82
CA HIS A 20 18.76 -19.06 16.63
C HIS A 20 18.11 -17.68 16.60
N VAL A 21 16.81 -17.63 16.80
CA VAL A 21 16.06 -16.37 16.91
C VAL A 21 16.31 -15.76 18.30
N ASP A 22 16.84 -14.55 18.32
CA ASP A 22 17.06 -13.78 19.55
C ASP A 22 15.88 -12.84 19.83
N GLN A 23 15.41 -12.12 18.79
CA GLN A 23 14.33 -11.15 18.92
C GLN A 23 13.27 -11.34 17.85
N VAL A 24 12.00 -11.08 18.21
CA VAL A 24 10.84 -11.06 17.33
C VAL A 24 10.05 -9.77 17.58
N ARG A 25 9.89 -8.95 16.54
CA ARG A 25 8.98 -7.80 16.56
C ARG A 25 7.91 -7.98 15.49
N ARG A 26 6.67 -8.14 15.91
CA ARG A 26 5.51 -8.23 15.00
C ARG A 26 5.02 -6.84 14.61
N PHE A 27 4.70 -6.64 13.33
CA PHE A 27 4.25 -5.35 12.84
C PHE A 27 2.72 -5.19 12.85
N ARG A 28 1.97 -6.29 12.71
CA ARG A 28 0.50 -6.27 12.69
C ARG A 28 -0.08 -7.37 13.58
N LYS A 29 -1.30 -7.15 14.07
CA LYS A 29 -2.14 -8.22 14.60
C LYS A 29 -2.75 -8.95 13.40
N SER A 30 -2.22 -10.10 13.06
CA SER A 30 -2.71 -10.98 11.98
C SER A 30 -3.02 -12.35 12.58
N PRO A 31 -3.91 -13.16 11.97
CA PRO A 31 -4.10 -14.57 12.34
C PRO A 31 -2.79 -15.37 12.33
N LEU A 32 -1.90 -15.05 11.40
CA LEU A 32 -0.50 -15.44 11.46
C LEU A 32 0.30 -14.32 12.15
N PRO A 33 1.30 -14.65 12.99
CA PRO A 33 2.13 -13.66 13.67
C PRO A 33 3.14 -12.96 12.72
N PHE A 34 2.75 -12.73 11.47
CA PHE A 34 3.55 -12.14 10.39
C PHE A 34 2.74 -11.06 9.66
N PRO A 35 3.40 -10.01 9.09
CA PRO A 35 4.86 -9.85 9.01
C PRO A 35 5.54 -9.60 10.36
N ALA A 36 6.76 -10.13 10.50
CA ALA A 36 7.57 -9.94 11.69
C ALA A 36 9.05 -9.71 11.34
N LYS A 37 9.70 -8.80 12.08
CA LYS A 37 11.14 -8.66 12.12
C LYS A 37 11.72 -9.73 13.02
N LEU A 38 12.74 -10.41 12.54
CA LEU A 38 13.52 -11.40 13.27
C LEU A 38 14.98 -10.94 13.34
N VAL A 39 15.59 -11.08 14.51
CA VAL A 39 17.04 -10.99 14.67
C VAL A 39 17.57 -12.40 14.91
N LEU A 40 18.37 -12.87 13.98
CA LEU A 40 19.01 -14.19 14.01
C LEU A 40 20.44 -14.02 14.50
N VAL A 41 20.84 -14.75 15.54
CA VAL A 41 22.23 -14.78 16.02
C VAL A 41 22.95 -15.90 15.31
N THR A 42 23.98 -15.54 14.54
CA THR A 42 24.86 -16.46 13.80
C THR A 42 26.26 -16.46 14.38
N ALA A 43 27.09 -17.38 13.96
CA ALA A 43 28.51 -17.40 14.31
C ALA A 43 29.28 -16.13 13.84
N ASN A 44 28.75 -15.46 12.81
CA ASN A 44 29.36 -14.26 12.22
C ASN A 44 28.72 -12.95 12.74
N GLY A 45 27.82 -13.04 13.71
CA GLY A 45 27.10 -11.88 14.27
C GLY A 45 25.60 -11.92 13.97
N PRO A 46 24.87 -10.89 14.42
CA PRO A 46 23.41 -10.81 14.23
C PRO A 46 23.04 -10.50 12.78
N VAL A 47 21.99 -11.16 12.30
CA VAL A 47 21.36 -10.90 10.99
C VAL A 47 19.91 -10.50 11.24
N ALA A 48 19.54 -9.28 10.83
CA ALA A 48 18.17 -8.78 10.89
C ALA A 48 17.46 -9.06 9.56
N CYS A 49 16.26 -9.62 9.63
CA CYS A 49 15.41 -9.84 8.47
C CYS A 49 13.94 -9.62 8.81
N VAL A 50 13.12 -9.45 7.77
CA VAL A 50 11.66 -9.41 7.87
C VAL A 50 11.10 -10.63 7.17
N ALA A 51 10.30 -11.41 7.89
CA ALA A 51 9.57 -12.53 7.32
C ALA A 51 8.11 -12.13 7.09
N LYS A 52 7.57 -12.45 5.91
CA LYS A 52 6.13 -12.51 5.61
C LYS A 52 5.70 -13.96 5.50
N ALA A 53 4.46 -14.26 5.88
CA ALA A 53 3.88 -15.58 5.74
C ALA A 53 2.42 -15.48 5.28
N SER A 54 2.02 -16.39 4.40
CA SER A 54 0.67 -16.47 3.85
C SER A 54 0.18 -17.91 3.83
N THR A 55 -1.08 -18.15 4.18
CA THR A 55 -1.77 -19.44 3.96
C THR A 55 -2.26 -19.58 2.52
N GLU A 56 -2.30 -18.49 1.78
CA GLU A 56 -2.62 -18.46 0.36
C GLU A 56 -1.33 -18.65 -0.44
N LEU A 57 -1.18 -19.84 -1.04
CA LEU A 57 0.02 -20.17 -1.81
C LEU A 57 0.05 -19.39 -3.12
N GLY A 58 1.21 -18.88 -3.49
CA GLY A 58 1.41 -18.05 -4.68
C GLY A 58 1.31 -16.55 -4.41
N ARG A 59 0.71 -16.14 -3.28
CA ARG A 59 0.50 -14.72 -2.96
C ARG A 59 1.79 -13.92 -2.85
N LEU A 60 2.83 -14.51 -2.25
CA LEU A 60 4.09 -13.80 -2.01
C LEU A 60 5.04 -13.78 -3.23
N HIS A 61 4.73 -14.52 -4.32
CA HIS A 61 5.55 -14.53 -5.53
C HIS A 61 5.57 -13.18 -6.23
N HIS A 62 4.41 -12.54 -6.36
CA HIS A 62 4.31 -11.22 -6.98
C HIS A 62 5.19 -10.19 -6.26
N GLU A 63 5.10 -10.10 -4.93
CA GLU A 63 5.95 -9.21 -4.14
C GLU A 63 7.44 -9.52 -4.31
N ALA A 64 7.81 -10.79 -4.25
CA ALA A 64 9.20 -11.20 -4.41
C ALA A 64 9.78 -10.82 -5.77
N ASP A 65 9.01 -11.00 -6.85
CA ASP A 65 9.45 -10.67 -8.21
C ASP A 65 9.58 -9.15 -8.41
N VAL A 66 8.64 -8.38 -7.87
CA VAL A 66 8.72 -6.91 -7.86
C VAL A 66 9.93 -6.43 -7.05
N LEU A 67 10.18 -6.99 -5.86
CA LEU A 67 11.33 -6.62 -5.04
C LEU A 67 12.68 -6.91 -5.73
N ARG A 68 12.80 -8.03 -6.44
CA ARG A 68 14.00 -8.35 -7.25
C ARG A 68 14.19 -7.32 -8.36
N ALA A 69 13.13 -6.95 -9.08
CA ALA A 69 13.19 -5.92 -10.10
C ALA A 69 13.61 -4.55 -9.53
N LEU A 70 13.09 -4.20 -8.35
CA LEU A 70 13.47 -2.96 -7.65
C LEU A 70 14.95 -2.99 -7.20
N GLU A 71 15.47 -4.15 -6.81
CA GLU A 71 16.90 -4.34 -6.51
C GLU A 71 17.76 -4.14 -7.77
N ASP A 72 17.37 -4.72 -8.90
CA ASP A 72 18.05 -4.55 -10.20
C ASP A 72 18.09 -3.09 -10.63
N LEU A 73 17.05 -2.33 -10.29
CA LEU A 73 16.94 -0.88 -10.56
C LEU A 73 17.58 0.00 -9.48
N ASN A 74 18.22 -0.58 -8.46
CA ASN A 74 18.81 0.13 -7.32
C ASN A 74 17.82 1.04 -6.59
N PHE A 75 16.54 0.66 -6.53
CA PHE A 75 15.54 1.38 -5.77
C PHE A 75 15.57 0.96 -4.30
N ALA A 76 15.30 1.92 -3.40
CA ALA A 76 15.30 1.70 -1.95
C ALA A 76 14.04 0.93 -1.53
N ALA A 77 14.14 -0.40 -1.57
CA ALA A 77 13.14 -1.38 -1.12
C ALA A 77 13.85 -2.56 -0.43
N PRO A 78 13.13 -3.40 0.35
CA PRO A 78 13.70 -4.61 0.92
C PRO A 78 14.25 -5.52 -0.18
N LYS A 79 15.39 -6.17 0.08
CA LYS A 79 15.95 -7.18 -0.80
C LYS A 79 15.41 -8.56 -0.42
N VAL A 80 15.09 -9.38 -1.39
CA VAL A 80 14.71 -10.77 -1.15
C VAL A 80 15.93 -11.56 -0.69
N MET A 81 15.91 -12.04 0.56
CA MET A 81 16.95 -12.88 1.13
C MET A 81 16.70 -14.37 0.85
N ALA A 82 15.43 -14.78 0.93
CA ALA A 82 15.01 -16.15 0.61
C ALA A 82 13.52 -16.24 0.28
N GLY A 83 13.14 -17.19 -0.55
CA GLY A 83 11.75 -17.50 -0.88
C GLY A 83 11.22 -16.81 -2.13
N PRO A 84 9.90 -16.91 -2.37
CA PRO A 84 8.92 -17.61 -1.52
C PRO A 84 9.15 -19.12 -1.44
N HIS A 85 8.97 -19.69 -0.23
CA HIS A 85 9.07 -21.13 0.02
C HIS A 85 7.85 -21.66 0.74
N VAL A 86 7.37 -22.84 0.35
CA VAL A 86 6.25 -23.52 1.02
C VAL A 86 6.78 -24.32 2.21
N VAL A 87 6.31 -23.99 3.39
CA VAL A 87 6.63 -24.62 4.66
C VAL A 87 5.45 -25.46 5.13
N ARG A 88 5.68 -26.73 5.48
CA ARG A 88 4.64 -27.55 6.14
C ARG A 88 4.58 -27.22 7.62
N THR A 89 3.39 -26.89 8.10
CA THR A 89 3.13 -26.58 9.51
C THR A 89 2.09 -27.56 10.09
N SER A 90 1.89 -27.49 11.39
CA SER A 90 0.87 -28.30 12.08
C SER A 90 -0.56 -27.98 11.65
N THR A 91 -0.81 -26.84 11.02
CA THR A 91 -2.14 -26.39 10.56
C THR A 91 -2.28 -26.41 9.03
N GLY A 92 -1.25 -26.84 8.29
CA GLY A 92 -1.26 -26.88 6.84
C GLY A 92 0.00 -26.32 6.20
N GLN A 93 -0.08 -25.95 4.94
CA GLN A 93 1.01 -25.31 4.20
C GLN A 93 0.96 -23.81 4.36
N VAL A 94 2.12 -23.19 4.50
CA VAL A 94 2.30 -21.75 4.60
C VAL A 94 3.43 -21.34 3.67
N GLU A 95 3.21 -20.34 2.85
CA GLU A 95 4.26 -19.71 2.04
C GLU A 95 5.02 -18.70 2.87
N VAL A 96 6.34 -18.65 2.77
CA VAL A 96 7.22 -17.76 3.54
C VAL A 96 8.16 -17.02 2.60
N LEU A 97 8.18 -15.70 2.70
CA LEU A 97 9.14 -14.79 2.06
C LEU A 97 9.98 -14.12 3.12
N VAL A 98 11.32 -14.14 2.95
CA VAL A 98 12.25 -13.46 3.84
C VAL A 98 12.97 -12.35 3.10
N MET A 99 12.97 -11.17 3.69
CA MET A 99 13.52 -9.95 3.12
C MET A 99 14.49 -9.28 4.07
N SER A 100 15.37 -8.45 3.53
CA SER A 100 16.20 -7.56 4.35
C SER A 100 15.33 -6.55 5.11
N GLU A 101 15.79 -6.17 6.30
CA GLU A 101 15.22 -5.00 6.98
C GLU A 101 15.68 -3.72 6.28
N LEU A 102 14.78 -2.75 6.12
CA LEU A 102 15.14 -1.37 5.81
C LEU A 102 15.29 -0.57 7.11
N PRO A 103 16.26 0.34 7.19
CA PRO A 103 16.40 1.22 8.34
C PRO A 103 15.25 2.23 8.44
N GLY A 104 15.07 2.79 9.64
CA GLY A 104 14.08 3.82 9.90
C GLY A 104 12.75 3.28 10.43
N GLU A 105 11.81 4.19 10.58
CA GLU A 105 10.45 3.93 11.06
C GLU A 105 9.44 4.37 10.02
N ALA A 106 8.21 3.84 10.13
CA ALA A 106 7.12 4.28 9.26
C ALA A 106 6.87 5.78 9.42
N LEU A 107 6.69 6.46 8.30
CA LEU A 107 6.64 7.92 8.21
C LEU A 107 5.70 8.61 9.23
N PRO A 108 4.50 8.09 9.55
CA PRO A 108 3.63 8.69 10.57
C PRO A 108 4.17 8.62 12.00
N TRP A 109 5.10 7.72 12.28
CA TRP A 109 5.66 7.51 13.62
C TRP A 109 6.87 8.41 13.90
N ILE A 110 7.35 9.14 12.88
CA ILE A 110 8.44 10.09 13.03
C ILE A 110 7.89 11.40 13.57
N GLY A 111 7.44 11.35 14.83
CA GLY A 111 7.23 12.50 15.66
C GLY A 111 6.34 13.62 15.10
N VAL A 112 5.20 13.28 14.48
CA VAL A 112 4.22 14.30 14.07
C VAL A 112 3.53 14.82 15.32
N THR A 113 4.09 15.86 15.93
CA THR A 113 3.59 16.49 17.15
C THR A 113 2.95 17.86 16.90
N ASP A 114 3.19 18.46 15.74
CA ASP A 114 2.74 19.79 15.39
C ASP A 114 2.60 19.97 13.86
N VAL A 115 2.08 21.11 13.44
CA VAL A 115 1.85 21.46 12.03
C VAL A 115 3.16 21.49 11.22
N GLY A 116 4.27 21.91 11.81
CA GLY A 116 5.57 21.99 11.12
C GLY A 116 6.12 20.61 10.79
N THR A 117 6.04 19.67 11.73
CA THR A 117 6.42 18.26 11.51
C THR A 117 5.48 17.57 10.55
N ALA A 118 4.18 17.84 10.60
CA ALA A 118 3.23 17.34 9.62
C ALA A 118 3.55 17.81 8.19
N ASP A 119 3.86 19.09 8.01
CA ASP A 119 4.26 19.66 6.71
C ASP A 119 5.56 19.00 6.17
N ARG A 120 6.56 18.77 7.04
CA ARG A 120 7.77 18.01 6.66
C ARG A 120 7.43 16.60 6.23
N THR A 121 6.60 15.89 6.98
CA THR A 121 6.17 14.52 6.68
C THR A 121 5.46 14.45 5.33
N CYS A 122 4.58 15.43 5.04
CA CYS A 122 3.92 15.54 3.74
C CYS A 122 4.91 15.73 2.60
N ARG A 123 5.89 16.62 2.75
CA ARG A 123 6.93 16.81 1.73
C ARG A 123 7.76 15.55 1.49
N LEU A 124 8.10 14.82 2.55
CA LEU A 124 8.82 13.55 2.45
C LEU A 124 7.99 12.51 1.68
N LEU A 125 6.71 12.38 2.02
CA LEU A 125 5.80 11.44 1.34
C LEU A 125 5.69 11.76 -0.16
N PHE A 126 5.50 13.04 -0.52
CA PHE A 126 5.42 13.42 -1.94
C PHE A 126 6.71 13.16 -2.69
N GLY A 127 7.85 13.47 -2.08
CA GLY A 127 9.15 13.14 -2.66
C GLY A 127 9.37 11.64 -2.81
N ALA A 128 8.82 10.83 -1.91
CA ALA A 128 8.86 9.37 -2.00
C ALA A 128 7.96 8.85 -3.14
N LEU A 129 6.73 9.38 -3.27
CA LEU A 129 5.82 9.07 -4.38
C LEU A 129 6.42 9.46 -5.72
N ASP A 130 7.02 10.65 -5.81
CA ASP A 130 7.68 11.12 -7.04
C ASP A 130 8.78 10.16 -7.50
N ARG A 131 9.60 9.68 -6.56
CA ARG A 131 10.67 8.72 -6.86
C ARG A 131 10.11 7.37 -7.30
N LEU A 132 9.04 6.90 -6.66
CA LEU A 132 8.39 5.65 -7.03
C LEU A 132 7.78 5.74 -8.44
N HIS A 133 7.03 6.80 -8.73
CA HIS A 133 6.43 7.02 -10.05
C HIS A 133 7.47 7.22 -11.16
N ALA A 134 8.64 7.80 -10.83
CA ALA A 134 9.73 7.97 -11.79
C ALA A 134 10.34 6.65 -12.27
N LEU A 135 10.11 5.54 -11.57
CA LEU A 135 10.51 4.20 -12.01
C LEU A 135 9.65 3.65 -13.15
N THR A 136 8.52 4.27 -13.48
CA THR A 136 7.56 3.75 -14.45
C THR A 136 8.21 3.29 -15.78
N PRO A 137 9.08 4.08 -16.44
CA PRO A 137 9.70 3.64 -17.69
C PRO A 137 10.60 2.41 -17.51
N GLN A 138 11.39 2.37 -16.43
CA GLN A 138 12.30 1.27 -16.15
C GLN A 138 11.52 -0.01 -15.81
N MET A 139 10.49 0.10 -14.95
CA MET A 139 9.64 -1.03 -14.58
C MET A 139 8.86 -1.55 -15.79
N ALA A 140 8.36 -0.68 -16.65
CA ALA A 140 7.67 -1.08 -17.88
C ALA A 140 8.60 -1.79 -18.89
N ALA A 141 9.89 -1.48 -18.89
CA ALA A 141 10.91 -2.14 -19.72
C ALA A 141 11.49 -3.43 -19.07
N HIS A 142 11.29 -3.63 -17.77
CA HIS A 142 11.80 -4.80 -17.07
C HIS A 142 10.96 -6.05 -17.35
N ALA A 143 11.57 -7.23 -17.28
CA ALA A 143 10.88 -8.51 -17.54
C ALA A 143 9.68 -8.75 -16.59
N VAL A 144 9.72 -8.21 -15.36
CA VAL A 144 8.64 -8.30 -14.40
C VAL A 144 7.35 -7.60 -14.86
N ALA A 145 7.43 -6.67 -15.80
CA ALA A 145 6.26 -5.94 -16.31
C ALA A 145 5.15 -6.88 -16.83
N ALA A 146 5.54 -8.05 -17.34
CA ALA A 146 4.57 -9.05 -17.83
C ALA A 146 3.68 -9.63 -16.72
N THR A 147 4.09 -9.55 -15.45
CA THR A 147 3.37 -10.08 -14.28
C THR A 147 2.80 -8.97 -13.38
N VAL A 148 3.22 -7.72 -13.58
CA VAL A 148 2.71 -6.57 -12.83
C VAL A 148 1.35 -6.16 -13.41
N PRO A 149 0.27 -6.19 -12.61
CA PRO A 149 -1.06 -5.82 -13.09
C PRO A 149 -1.13 -4.37 -13.56
N THR A 150 -1.97 -4.11 -14.56
CA THR A 150 -2.36 -2.76 -14.96
C THR A 150 -3.78 -2.51 -14.49
N ARG A 151 -4.02 -1.37 -13.84
CA ARG A 151 -5.31 -0.97 -13.26
C ARG A 151 -5.63 0.47 -13.66
N SER A 152 -6.33 0.63 -14.77
CA SER A 152 -6.89 1.94 -15.14
C SER A 152 -8.08 2.31 -14.23
N LEU A 153 -8.53 3.56 -14.29
CA LEU A 153 -9.76 3.95 -13.57
C LEU A 153 -10.99 3.16 -14.08
N ASP A 154 -11.02 2.78 -15.36
CA ASP A 154 -12.10 1.95 -15.91
C ASP A 154 -12.03 0.51 -15.39
N ASP A 155 -10.82 -0.06 -15.24
CA ASP A 155 -10.65 -1.39 -14.66
C ASP A 155 -11.08 -1.41 -13.20
N GLU A 156 -10.70 -0.38 -12.43
CA GLU A 156 -11.11 -0.23 -11.02
C GLU A 156 -12.63 -0.08 -10.90
N LEU A 157 -13.27 0.74 -11.73
CA LEU A 157 -14.73 0.88 -11.75
C LEU A 157 -15.42 -0.44 -12.13
N SER A 158 -14.89 -1.15 -13.10
CA SER A 158 -15.41 -2.45 -13.54
C SER A 158 -15.33 -3.48 -12.40
N ALA A 159 -14.22 -3.49 -11.64
CA ALA A 159 -14.05 -4.34 -10.47
C ALA A 159 -15.02 -3.98 -9.35
N VAL A 160 -15.26 -2.70 -9.09
CA VAL A 160 -16.26 -2.21 -8.13
C VAL A 160 -17.67 -2.71 -8.48
N VAL A 161 -18.05 -2.60 -9.76
CA VAL A 161 -19.38 -3.03 -10.23
C VAL A 161 -19.56 -4.55 -10.23
N ALA A 162 -18.51 -5.29 -10.55
CA ALA A 162 -18.56 -6.75 -10.61
C ALA A 162 -18.60 -7.41 -9.22
N ARG A 163 -18.12 -6.72 -8.19
CA ARG A 163 -18.03 -7.26 -6.83
C ARG A 163 -19.38 -7.18 -6.13
N THR A 164 -19.84 -8.30 -5.55
CA THR A 164 -21.03 -8.30 -4.69
C THR A 164 -20.79 -7.43 -3.47
N SER A 165 -21.70 -6.49 -3.20
CA SER A 165 -21.61 -5.57 -2.08
C SER A 165 -23.00 -5.31 -1.48
N PRO A 166 -23.11 -5.20 -0.16
CA PRO A 166 -24.36 -4.77 0.48
C PRO A 166 -24.73 -3.32 0.13
N TRP A 167 -23.78 -2.54 -0.41
CA TRP A 167 -23.99 -1.16 -0.84
C TRP A 167 -24.54 -1.04 -2.27
N ALA A 168 -24.51 -2.12 -3.07
CA ALA A 168 -24.89 -2.10 -4.49
C ALA A 168 -26.34 -1.63 -4.75
N GLU A 169 -27.24 -1.78 -3.76
CA GLU A 169 -28.62 -1.33 -3.86
C GLU A 169 -28.84 0.10 -3.31
N THR A 170 -27.80 0.72 -2.76
CA THR A 170 -27.92 2.07 -2.20
C THR A 170 -27.89 3.14 -3.28
N ARG A 171 -28.57 4.28 -2.99
CA ARG A 171 -28.58 5.42 -3.90
C ARG A 171 -27.17 5.97 -4.15
N VAL A 172 -26.36 6.14 -3.10
CA VAL A 172 -25.00 6.70 -3.20
C VAL A 172 -24.09 5.86 -4.09
N PHE A 173 -24.21 4.52 -4.01
CA PHE A 173 -23.43 3.61 -4.85
C PHE A 173 -23.85 3.72 -6.32
N ASN A 174 -25.15 3.64 -6.62
CA ASN A 174 -25.65 3.67 -7.99
C ASN A 174 -25.38 5.01 -8.68
N GLU A 175 -25.64 6.12 -7.99
CA GLU A 175 -25.34 7.46 -8.49
C GLU A 175 -23.85 7.66 -8.70
N GLY A 176 -23.00 7.16 -7.79
CA GLY A 176 -21.54 7.20 -7.92
C GLY A 176 -21.06 6.45 -9.16
N VAL A 177 -21.54 5.22 -9.38
CA VAL A 177 -21.19 4.41 -10.56
C VAL A 177 -21.60 5.11 -11.86
N GLU A 178 -22.84 5.67 -11.90
CA GLU A 178 -23.36 6.35 -13.10
C GLU A 178 -22.51 7.57 -13.45
N VAL A 179 -22.20 8.42 -12.48
CA VAL A 179 -21.39 9.63 -12.70
C VAL A 179 -19.97 9.26 -13.10
N LEU A 180 -19.36 8.26 -12.46
CA LEU A 180 -18.00 7.81 -12.78
C LEU A 180 -17.89 7.30 -14.23
N ARG A 181 -18.87 6.53 -14.73
CA ARG A 181 -18.88 6.07 -16.13
C ARG A 181 -18.80 7.21 -17.14
N ARG A 182 -19.37 8.37 -16.82
CA ARG A 182 -19.33 9.56 -17.69
C ARG A 182 -18.05 10.37 -17.51
N SER A 183 -17.55 10.45 -16.27
CA SER A 183 -16.45 11.34 -15.94
C SER A 183 -15.07 10.72 -16.18
N ILE A 184 -14.87 9.42 -15.96
CA ILE A 184 -13.57 8.75 -16.10
C ILE A 184 -12.92 9.01 -17.48
N PRO A 185 -13.62 8.88 -18.64
CA PRO A 185 -12.98 9.06 -19.95
C PRO A 185 -12.32 10.43 -20.15
N ARG A 186 -12.80 11.46 -19.43
CA ARG A 186 -12.29 12.84 -19.53
C ARG A 186 -11.13 13.12 -18.56
N HIS A 187 -10.91 12.22 -17.60
CA HIS A 187 -9.98 12.46 -16.49
C HIS A 187 -8.92 11.37 -16.33
N GLN A 188 -8.74 10.52 -17.36
CA GLN A 188 -7.68 9.53 -17.37
C GLN A 188 -6.31 10.19 -17.46
N LEU A 189 -5.34 9.61 -16.77
CA LEU A 189 -3.94 10.02 -16.76
C LEU A 189 -3.07 8.83 -17.17
N PRO A 190 -1.85 9.07 -17.67
CA PRO A 190 -0.88 8.01 -17.87
C PRO A 190 -0.67 7.23 -16.57
N LEU A 191 -0.70 5.90 -16.68
CA LEU A 191 -0.48 5.03 -15.53
C LEU A 191 0.98 5.08 -15.08
N VAL A 192 1.19 4.96 -13.79
CA VAL A 192 2.51 4.94 -13.16
C VAL A 192 2.70 3.66 -12.37
N PHE A 193 3.95 3.24 -12.22
CA PHE A 193 4.28 2.16 -11.30
C PHE A 193 4.06 2.63 -9.86
N SER A 194 3.36 1.79 -9.08
CA SER A 194 2.98 2.03 -7.69
C SER A 194 3.15 0.75 -6.86
N ASN A 195 3.24 0.88 -5.54
CA ASN A 195 3.13 -0.26 -4.65
C ASN A 195 1.67 -0.77 -4.48
N GLY A 196 0.70 -0.08 -5.11
CA GLY A 196 -0.73 -0.41 -5.05
C GLY A 196 -1.42 -0.08 -3.73
N ASP A 197 -0.67 0.44 -2.75
CA ASP A 197 -1.22 0.87 -1.46
C ASP A 197 -0.52 2.14 -0.96
N TYR A 198 -1.04 3.31 -1.34
CA TYR A 198 -0.55 4.61 -0.85
C TYR A 198 -0.85 4.78 0.64
N ASN A 199 -0.11 4.05 1.45
CA ASN A 199 -0.18 4.14 2.89
C ASN A 199 1.14 4.74 3.40
N PRO A 200 1.13 5.83 4.19
CA PRO A 200 2.36 6.38 4.77
C PRO A 200 3.10 5.39 5.67
N LEU A 201 2.41 4.36 6.20
CA LEU A 201 3.03 3.26 6.93
C LEU A 201 3.96 2.41 6.05
N ASN A 202 3.79 2.47 4.72
CA ASN A 202 4.61 1.75 3.75
C ASN A 202 5.85 2.56 3.30
N VAL A 203 6.04 3.78 3.83
CA VAL A 203 7.20 4.63 3.59
C VAL A 203 8.02 4.69 4.86
N LEU A 204 9.27 4.24 4.80
CA LEU A 204 10.20 4.30 5.92
C LEU A 204 11.13 5.52 5.80
N ALA A 205 11.43 6.11 6.94
CA ALA A 205 12.32 7.26 7.02
C ALA A 205 13.12 7.23 8.34
N ASP A 206 14.21 7.99 8.35
CA ASP A 206 15.02 8.29 9.53
C ASP A 206 15.31 9.80 9.59
N GLU A 207 16.30 10.21 10.40
CA GLU A 207 16.71 11.61 10.50
C GLU A 207 17.22 12.18 9.18
N GLY A 208 17.82 11.33 8.33
CA GLY A 208 18.35 11.69 7.01
C GLY A 208 17.28 11.82 5.92
N GLY A 209 16.08 11.33 6.15
CA GLY A 209 14.98 11.36 5.19
C GLY A 209 14.40 9.99 4.86
N ILE A 210 13.85 9.85 3.66
CA ILE A 210 13.23 8.58 3.23
C ILE A 210 14.31 7.51 3.01
N THR A 211 14.18 6.39 3.70
CA THR A 211 15.06 5.22 3.59
C THR A 211 14.54 4.19 2.60
N GLY A 212 13.23 4.15 2.34
CA GLY A 212 12.66 3.32 1.29
C GLY A 212 11.16 3.06 1.42
N TRP A 213 10.68 2.20 0.54
CA TRP A 213 9.31 1.70 0.49
C TRP A 213 9.24 0.23 0.84
N VAL A 214 8.16 -0.15 1.52
CA VAL A 214 7.82 -1.54 1.86
C VAL A 214 6.43 -1.90 1.33
N ASP A 215 6.09 -3.18 1.40
CA ASP A 215 4.75 -3.71 1.09
C ASP A 215 4.36 -3.54 -0.38
N PHE A 216 5.01 -4.33 -1.25
CA PHE A 216 4.77 -4.37 -2.69
C PHE A 216 3.83 -5.52 -3.11
N GLU A 217 3.08 -6.12 -2.19
CA GLU A 217 2.19 -7.24 -2.49
C GLU A 217 1.03 -6.86 -3.45
N HIS A 218 0.73 -5.57 -3.56
CA HIS A 218 -0.28 -5.01 -4.46
C HIS A 218 0.29 -4.19 -5.61
N ALA A 219 1.62 -4.24 -5.82
CA ALA A 219 2.28 -3.44 -6.83
C ALA A 219 1.64 -3.58 -8.22
N CYS A 220 1.44 -2.44 -8.88
CA CYS A 220 0.74 -2.38 -10.16
C CYS A 220 1.12 -1.12 -10.94
N PHE A 221 0.68 -1.05 -12.20
CA PHE A 221 0.59 0.21 -12.93
C PHE A 221 -0.81 0.76 -12.76
N GLU A 222 -0.94 1.91 -12.10
CA GLU A 222 -2.23 2.51 -11.77
C GLU A 222 -2.26 4.02 -11.98
N ASP A 223 -3.42 4.63 -11.81
CA ASP A 223 -3.56 6.08 -11.81
C ASP A 223 -2.73 6.72 -10.69
N PRO A 224 -1.91 7.76 -10.98
CA PRO A 224 -0.96 8.32 -10.02
C PRO A 224 -1.59 8.93 -8.77
N TYR A 225 -2.91 9.12 -8.76
CA TYR A 225 -3.61 9.80 -7.68
C TYR A 225 -4.71 8.97 -7.03
N ILE A 226 -4.94 7.72 -7.48
CA ILE A 226 -6.04 6.87 -6.97
C ILE A 226 -5.91 6.56 -5.47
N GLY A 227 -4.71 6.55 -4.94
CA GLY A 227 -4.47 6.32 -3.51
C GLY A 227 -4.65 7.54 -2.60
N LEU A 228 -4.63 8.77 -3.14
CA LEU A 228 -4.66 10.00 -2.34
C LEU A 228 -5.97 10.22 -1.55
N PRO A 229 -7.16 9.81 -2.02
CA PRO A 229 -8.40 9.97 -1.24
C PRO A 229 -8.35 9.31 0.13
N LYS A 230 -7.51 8.29 0.33
CA LYS A 230 -7.31 7.67 1.65
C LYS A 230 -6.96 8.69 2.73
N PHE A 231 -6.20 9.73 2.40
CA PHE A 231 -5.82 10.79 3.36
C PHE A 231 -7.02 11.62 3.85
N GLN A 232 -8.11 11.69 3.08
CA GLN A 232 -9.34 12.34 3.51
C GLN A 232 -10.23 11.38 4.30
N PHE A 233 -10.39 10.15 3.82
CA PHE A 233 -11.26 9.16 4.44
C PHE A 233 -10.88 8.82 5.89
N TRP A 234 -9.59 8.82 6.21
CA TRP A 234 -9.05 8.56 7.55
C TRP A 234 -8.57 9.84 8.26
N SER A 235 -9.03 11.02 7.84
CA SER A 235 -8.62 12.30 8.43
C SER A 235 -8.96 12.47 9.92
N GLU A 236 -9.90 11.68 10.43
CA GLU A 236 -10.26 11.67 11.86
C GLU A 236 -9.35 10.77 12.70
N ASP A 237 -8.58 9.87 12.07
CA ASP A 237 -7.62 9.02 12.77
C ASP A 237 -6.41 9.84 13.22
N SER A 238 -5.93 9.60 14.43
CA SER A 238 -4.90 10.41 15.12
C SER A 238 -3.60 10.60 14.31
N GLY A 239 -3.22 9.62 13.48
CA GLY A 239 -2.02 9.71 12.62
C GLY A 239 -2.24 10.53 11.33
N TRP A 240 -3.49 10.80 10.94
CA TRP A 240 -3.85 11.43 9.66
C TRP A 240 -4.47 12.82 9.82
N SER A 241 -5.02 13.12 11.00
CA SER A 241 -5.69 14.39 11.27
C SER A 241 -4.80 15.61 11.05
N LEU A 242 -3.50 15.52 11.41
CA LEU A 242 -2.55 16.61 11.15
C LEU A 242 -2.26 16.80 9.67
N ALA A 243 -2.23 15.73 8.88
CA ALA A 243 -2.08 15.81 7.43
C ALA A 243 -3.26 16.56 6.79
N ALA A 244 -4.49 16.31 7.27
CA ALA A 244 -5.67 17.04 6.86
C ALA A 244 -5.60 18.53 7.27
N GLN A 245 -5.14 18.84 8.49
CA GLN A 245 -5.00 20.22 8.97
C GLN A 245 -4.01 21.07 8.15
N VAL A 246 -2.94 20.45 7.64
CA VAL A 246 -1.97 21.17 6.77
C VAL A 246 -2.40 21.22 5.30
N GLY A 247 -3.58 20.71 4.97
CA GLY A 247 -4.09 20.70 3.60
C GLY A 247 -3.21 19.89 2.65
N LEU A 248 -2.80 18.69 3.09
CA LEU A 248 -1.87 17.83 2.36
C LEU A 248 -2.34 17.55 0.94
N VAL A 249 -3.59 17.14 0.78
CA VAL A 249 -4.15 16.78 -0.52
C VAL A 249 -4.21 17.99 -1.42
N GLU A 250 -4.73 19.13 -0.93
CA GLU A 250 -4.85 20.38 -1.69
C GLU A 250 -3.49 20.88 -2.17
N ARG A 251 -2.47 20.84 -1.30
CA ARG A 251 -1.09 21.23 -1.67
C ARG A 251 -0.52 20.32 -2.76
N PHE A 252 -0.78 19.03 -2.67
CA PHE A 252 -0.33 18.08 -3.67
C PHE A 252 -1.01 18.30 -5.02
N LEU A 253 -2.34 18.47 -5.03
CA LEU A 253 -3.11 18.75 -6.23
C LEU A 253 -2.64 20.04 -6.91
N PHE A 254 -2.43 21.11 -6.12
CA PHE A 254 -1.90 22.37 -6.61
C PHE A 254 -0.50 22.20 -7.25
N ARG A 255 0.40 21.51 -6.56
CA ARG A 255 1.75 21.24 -7.06
C ARG A 255 1.76 20.44 -8.37
N ARG A 256 0.79 19.57 -8.56
CA ARG A 256 0.67 18.69 -9.72
C ARG A 256 -0.25 19.21 -10.80
N HIS A 257 -0.83 20.38 -10.61
CA HIS A 257 -1.80 20.98 -11.53
C HIS A 257 -2.99 20.06 -11.84
N LEU A 258 -3.36 19.17 -10.91
CA LEU A 258 -4.54 18.34 -11.06
C LEU A 258 -5.79 19.20 -10.74
N SER A 259 -6.78 19.18 -11.63
CA SER A 259 -8.02 19.90 -11.38
C SER A 259 -8.80 19.28 -10.21
N PRO A 260 -9.52 20.10 -9.42
CA PRO A 260 -10.38 19.58 -8.36
C PRO A 260 -11.36 18.50 -8.85
N THR A 261 -11.97 18.69 -10.02
CA THR A 261 -12.91 17.74 -10.64
C THR A 261 -12.22 16.40 -10.93
N ALA A 262 -11.02 16.43 -11.52
CA ALA A 262 -10.25 15.20 -11.77
C ALA A 262 -9.94 14.46 -10.47
N PHE A 263 -9.70 15.18 -9.38
CA PHE A 263 -9.51 14.55 -8.06
C PHE A 263 -10.81 13.94 -7.52
N MET A 264 -11.96 14.59 -7.73
CA MET A 264 -13.26 14.07 -7.28
C MET A 264 -13.60 12.73 -7.95
N VAL A 265 -13.16 12.48 -9.19
CA VAL A 265 -13.27 11.15 -9.81
C VAL A 265 -12.58 10.09 -8.94
N ARG A 266 -11.36 10.38 -8.44
CA ARG A 266 -10.60 9.45 -7.58
C ARG A 266 -11.23 9.29 -6.21
N VAL A 267 -11.77 10.37 -5.64
CA VAL A 267 -12.52 10.33 -4.37
C VAL A 267 -13.75 9.42 -4.49
N ALA A 268 -14.58 9.62 -5.51
CA ALA A 268 -15.76 8.78 -5.72
C ALA A 268 -15.37 7.32 -5.95
N LEU A 269 -14.44 7.04 -6.87
CA LEU A 269 -14.04 5.68 -7.22
C LEU A 269 -13.41 4.94 -6.03
N ARG A 270 -12.44 5.57 -5.36
CA ARG A 270 -11.76 4.95 -4.21
C ARG A 270 -12.71 4.76 -3.03
N GLY A 271 -13.63 5.72 -2.80
CA GLY A 271 -14.67 5.59 -1.80
C GLY A 271 -15.58 4.38 -2.08
N LEU A 272 -16.09 4.23 -3.29
CA LEU A 272 -16.89 3.07 -3.67
C LEU A 272 -16.12 1.76 -3.52
N THR A 273 -14.83 1.72 -3.85
CA THR A 273 -13.97 0.54 -3.62
C THR A 273 -13.95 0.14 -2.15
N HIS A 274 -13.79 1.11 -1.24
CA HIS A 274 -13.72 0.83 0.20
C HIS A 274 -15.08 0.55 0.84
N LEU A 275 -16.19 1.05 0.28
CA LEU A 275 -17.53 0.71 0.77
C LEU A 275 -17.83 -0.78 0.70
N HIS A 276 -17.21 -1.54 -0.21
CA HIS A 276 -17.40 -2.99 -0.28
C HIS A 276 -17.03 -3.71 1.01
N ASP A 277 -16.05 -3.20 1.73
CA ASP A 277 -15.52 -3.81 2.95
C ASP A 277 -16.18 -3.24 4.22
N ALA A 278 -17.03 -2.23 4.07
CA ALA A 278 -17.73 -1.57 5.17
C ALA A 278 -19.13 -2.17 5.40
N SER A 279 -19.51 -2.29 6.68
CA SER A 279 -20.88 -2.69 7.03
C SER A 279 -21.87 -1.53 6.83
N PRO A 280 -23.04 -1.76 6.20
CA PRO A 280 -24.10 -0.74 6.16
C PRO A 280 -24.67 -0.40 7.55
N ASP A 281 -24.57 -1.30 8.52
CA ASP A 281 -25.03 -1.08 9.90
C ASP A 281 -24.09 -0.14 10.67
N GLU A 282 -22.82 -0.07 10.25
CA GLU A 282 -21.81 0.85 10.79
C GLU A 282 -21.17 1.64 9.63
N PRO A 283 -21.93 2.56 9.02
CA PRO A 283 -21.48 3.24 7.82
C PRO A 283 -20.30 4.17 8.09
N PRO A 284 -19.29 4.19 7.21
CA PRO A 284 -18.15 5.10 7.31
C PRO A 284 -18.57 6.53 6.90
N MET A 285 -19.13 7.29 7.83
CA MET A 285 -19.80 8.57 7.56
C MET A 285 -18.93 9.62 6.86
N VAL A 286 -17.64 9.69 7.20
CA VAL A 286 -16.69 10.61 6.53
C VAL A 286 -16.57 10.27 5.05
N MET A 287 -16.35 9.00 4.76
CA MET A 287 -16.21 8.49 3.40
C MET A 287 -17.50 8.68 2.58
N LEU A 288 -18.67 8.38 3.16
CA LEU A 288 -19.95 8.59 2.50
C LEU A 288 -20.16 10.05 2.11
N ARG A 289 -19.92 10.98 3.04
CA ARG A 289 -20.00 12.42 2.80
C ARG A 289 -19.07 12.86 1.67
N ASP A 290 -17.84 12.31 1.63
CA ASP A 290 -16.86 12.64 0.60
C ASP A 290 -17.27 12.07 -0.76
N ILE A 291 -17.85 10.87 -0.82
CA ILE A 291 -18.43 10.30 -2.05
C ILE A 291 -19.59 11.17 -2.54
N GLU A 292 -20.55 11.51 -1.69
CA GLU A 292 -21.70 12.36 -2.05
C GLU A 292 -21.24 13.72 -2.60
N ARG A 293 -20.28 14.35 -1.91
CA ARG A 293 -19.68 15.62 -2.39
C ARG A 293 -19.02 15.45 -3.75
N ALA A 294 -18.28 14.37 -3.96
CA ALA A 294 -17.63 14.09 -5.24
C ALA A 294 -18.66 13.91 -6.37
N VAL A 295 -19.71 13.15 -6.12
CA VAL A 295 -20.83 12.94 -7.06
C VAL A 295 -21.49 14.26 -7.42
N ASP A 296 -21.76 15.14 -6.45
CA ASP A 296 -22.36 16.45 -6.68
C ASP A 296 -21.47 17.38 -7.52
N VAL A 297 -20.16 17.37 -7.30
CA VAL A 297 -19.20 18.15 -8.11
C VAL A 297 -19.17 17.62 -9.54
N LEU A 298 -19.06 16.31 -9.72
CA LEU A 298 -18.97 15.68 -11.05
C LEU A 298 -20.23 15.88 -11.87
N ARG A 299 -21.42 15.89 -11.24
CA ARG A 299 -22.69 16.19 -11.93
C ARG A 299 -22.80 17.62 -12.46
N ARG A 300 -22.12 18.57 -11.83
CA ARG A 300 -22.12 19.98 -12.28
C ARG A 300 -21.13 20.23 -13.41
N ASP A 301 -20.18 19.32 -13.59
CA ASP A 301 -19.16 19.40 -14.63
C ASP A 301 -19.59 18.69 -15.95
N ASP A 302 -20.70 17.96 -15.90
CA ASP A 302 -21.37 17.33 -17.05
C ASP A 302 -22.24 18.36 -17.82
#